data_27d749d5014b0325eeacc50cb7c130a3
#
_entry.id   27d749d5014b0325eeacc50cb7c130a3
#
_cell.length_a   1.000
_cell.length_b   1.000
_cell.length_c   1.000
_cell.angle_alpha   90.00
_cell.angle_beta   90.00
_cell.angle_gamma   90.00
#
_symmetry.space_group_name_H-M   'P 1'
#
loop_
_entity.id
_entity.type
_entity.pdbx_description
1 polymer ?
#
loop_
_entity_poly.entity_id
_entity_poly.type
_entity_poly.pdbx_seq_one_letter_code
_entity_poly.pdbx_strand_id
1 'polypeptide(L)'
;MSDSIAQYIDHAVLHPTQTYADLEAACMLCDRVGVASICVKPSMVLRSAEILANSSVKVSTVIGFPHGGTSTVAKVAEAEQACEDGAVELDMVVNIGRALAGDYGYVEEDIRQVVAVAAKHKAIVKVIFETGLLENESQKIELCGCSQRAGAEYVKTSTGFGFIKG
;
A
#
# COMPACT_ATOMS: atom_id res chain seq x y z
N MET A 1 27.89 -7.21 7.80
CA MET A 1 26.90 -8.31 7.74
C MET A 1 26.13 -8.09 6.45
N SER A 2 26.04 -9.08 5.56
CA SER A 2 25.22 -8.95 4.35
C SER A 2 23.75 -8.88 4.78
N ASP A 3 23.03 -7.85 4.35
CA ASP A 3 21.61 -7.73 4.63
C ASP A 3 20.87 -8.96 4.09
N SER A 4 20.02 -9.54 4.92
CA SER A 4 19.18 -10.67 4.50
C SER A 4 18.18 -10.17 3.45
N ILE A 5 17.95 -10.95 2.39
CA ILE A 5 16.92 -10.64 1.38
C ILE A 5 15.53 -10.45 2.01
N ALA A 6 15.28 -11.06 3.17
CA ALA A 6 14.04 -10.91 3.91
C ALA A 6 13.71 -9.44 4.24
N GLN A 7 14.72 -8.61 4.49
CA GLN A 7 14.55 -7.18 4.82
C GLN A 7 14.04 -6.33 3.63
N TYR A 8 13.88 -6.93 2.46
CA TYR A 8 13.30 -6.31 1.26
C TYR A 8 11.95 -6.90 0.88
N ILE A 9 11.35 -7.74 1.74
CA ILE A 9 10.08 -8.41 1.48
C ILE A 9 8.96 -7.74 2.27
N ASP A 10 7.90 -7.33 1.57
CA ASP A 10 6.58 -7.04 2.13
C ASP A 10 5.75 -8.33 2.03
N HIS A 11 5.44 -8.95 3.17
CA HIS A 11 4.65 -10.19 3.20
C HIS A 11 3.15 -9.86 3.19
N ALA A 12 2.42 -10.31 2.16
CA ALA A 12 1.02 -9.95 1.98
C ALA A 12 0.05 -10.95 2.65
N VAL A 13 -0.93 -10.43 3.42
CA VAL A 13 -2.09 -11.14 3.98
C VAL A 13 -3.36 -10.40 3.51
N LEU A 14 -3.60 -10.43 2.19
CA LEU A 14 -4.61 -9.61 1.52
C LEU A 14 -5.75 -10.43 0.89
N HIS A 15 -5.57 -11.76 0.77
CA HIS A 15 -6.61 -12.57 0.15
C HIS A 15 -7.92 -12.52 0.97
N PRO A 16 -9.08 -12.34 0.34
CA PRO A 16 -10.36 -12.15 1.05
C PRO A 16 -10.74 -13.31 1.97
N THR A 17 -10.27 -14.54 1.68
CA THR A 17 -10.56 -15.72 2.50
C THR A 17 -9.65 -15.87 3.71
N GLN A 18 -8.55 -15.11 3.80
CA GLN A 18 -7.65 -15.19 4.95
C GLN A 18 -8.34 -14.68 6.22
N THR A 19 -8.24 -15.47 7.27
CA THR A 19 -8.85 -15.26 8.59
C THR A 19 -7.87 -14.60 9.57
N TYR A 20 -8.34 -14.31 10.78
CA TYR A 20 -7.46 -13.85 11.86
C TYR A 20 -6.44 -14.93 12.29
N ALA A 21 -6.77 -16.21 12.19
CA ALA A 21 -5.81 -17.29 12.45
C ALA A 21 -4.67 -17.31 11.41
N ASP A 22 -4.99 -17.05 10.14
CA ASP A 22 -3.97 -16.89 9.08
C ASP A 22 -3.09 -15.67 9.33
N LEU A 23 -3.69 -14.56 9.79
CA LEU A 23 -2.95 -13.36 10.17
C LEU A 23 -1.96 -13.63 11.30
N GLU A 24 -2.39 -14.27 12.40
CA GLU A 24 -1.54 -14.57 13.54
C GLU A 24 -0.36 -15.47 13.14
N ALA A 25 -0.63 -16.51 12.34
CA ALA A 25 0.42 -17.38 11.80
C ALA A 25 1.41 -16.62 10.91
N ALA A 26 0.91 -15.70 10.07
CA ALA A 26 1.74 -14.87 9.20
C ALA A 26 2.59 -13.87 10.00
N CYS A 27 2.05 -13.21 11.03
CA CYS A 27 2.80 -12.32 11.91
C CYS A 27 3.96 -13.05 12.59
N MET A 28 3.70 -14.26 13.14
CA MET A 28 4.76 -15.07 13.77
C MET A 28 5.82 -15.52 12.76
N LEU A 29 5.43 -15.83 11.53
CA LEU A 29 6.37 -16.17 10.45
C LEU A 29 7.23 -14.94 10.09
N CYS A 30 6.61 -13.79 9.89
CA CYS A 30 7.29 -12.54 9.54
C CYS A 30 8.32 -12.13 10.59
N ASP A 31 7.96 -12.19 11.88
CA ASP A 31 8.84 -11.88 12.99
C ASP A 31 10.06 -12.82 13.01
N ARG A 32 9.81 -14.14 12.90
CA ARG A 32 10.88 -15.16 12.88
C ARG A 32 11.83 -15.00 11.70
N VAL A 33 11.33 -14.62 10.52
CA VAL A 33 12.13 -14.47 9.29
C VAL A 33 12.81 -13.11 9.22
N GLY A 34 12.25 -12.08 9.87
CA GLY A 34 12.76 -10.71 9.84
C GLY A 34 12.50 -10.02 8.51
N VAL A 35 11.26 -10.10 7.98
CA VAL A 35 10.86 -9.39 6.76
C VAL A 35 10.76 -7.87 7.03
N ALA A 36 10.75 -7.06 5.97
CA ALA A 36 10.61 -5.60 6.07
C ALA A 36 9.26 -5.21 6.66
N SER A 37 8.17 -5.75 6.09
CA SER A 37 6.82 -5.46 6.55
C SER A 37 5.86 -6.65 6.34
N ILE A 38 4.73 -6.59 7.04
CA ILE A 38 3.55 -7.40 6.75
C ILE A 38 2.45 -6.46 6.24
N CYS A 39 1.96 -6.70 5.02
CA CYS A 39 0.90 -5.92 4.40
C CYS A 39 -0.44 -6.65 4.56
N VAL A 40 -1.35 -6.05 5.32
CA VAL A 40 -2.60 -6.68 5.74
C VAL A 40 -3.83 -5.92 5.24
N LYS A 41 -5.00 -6.57 5.30
CA LYS A 41 -6.28 -5.89 5.06
C LYS A 41 -6.50 -4.76 6.10
N PRO A 42 -7.13 -3.63 5.76
CA PRO A 42 -7.33 -2.52 6.69
C PRO A 42 -7.93 -2.95 8.03
N SER A 43 -8.93 -3.84 8.01
CA SER A 43 -9.57 -4.38 9.23
C SER A 43 -8.65 -5.21 10.14
N MET A 44 -7.46 -5.57 9.69
CA MET A 44 -6.49 -6.40 10.41
C MET A 44 -5.31 -5.61 10.98
N VAL A 45 -5.21 -4.31 10.69
CA VAL A 45 -4.08 -3.47 11.08
C VAL A 45 -3.89 -3.45 12.59
N LEU A 46 -4.92 -3.10 13.35
CA LEU A 46 -4.85 -3.01 14.81
C LEU A 46 -4.33 -4.33 15.43
N ARG A 47 -4.89 -5.46 14.98
CA ARG A 47 -4.47 -6.77 15.51
C ARG A 47 -3.02 -7.09 15.14
N SER A 48 -2.58 -6.74 13.94
CA SER A 48 -1.18 -6.92 13.51
C SER A 48 -0.22 -6.08 14.36
N ALA A 49 -0.58 -4.82 14.63
CA ALA A 49 0.20 -3.91 15.46
C ALA A 49 0.33 -4.42 16.91
N GLU A 50 -0.75 -4.99 17.48
CA GLU A 50 -0.70 -5.64 18.80
C GLU A 50 0.26 -6.83 18.83
N ILE A 51 0.18 -7.73 17.83
CA ILE A 51 1.01 -8.95 17.77
C ILE A 51 2.48 -8.57 17.58
N LEU A 52 2.76 -7.58 16.75
CA LEU A 52 4.12 -7.19 16.36
C LEU A 52 4.70 -6.04 17.22
N ALA A 53 4.07 -5.69 18.33
CA ALA A 53 4.46 -4.55 19.17
C ALA A 53 5.94 -4.57 19.64
N ASN A 54 6.55 -5.76 19.74
CA ASN A 54 7.95 -5.94 20.13
C ASN A 54 8.83 -6.46 18.97
N SER A 55 8.31 -6.47 17.73
CA SER A 55 9.00 -6.89 16.52
C SER A 55 9.62 -5.72 15.77
N SER A 56 10.63 -5.99 14.96
CA SER A 56 11.16 -5.03 13.98
C SER A 56 10.35 -4.99 12.68
N VAL A 57 9.44 -5.94 12.48
CA VAL A 57 8.57 -6.02 11.28
C VAL A 57 7.54 -4.89 11.32
N LYS A 58 7.48 -4.11 10.26
CA LYS A 58 6.53 -3.00 10.16
C LYS A 58 5.15 -3.50 9.75
N VAL A 59 4.11 -2.82 10.24
CA VAL A 59 2.74 -3.05 9.77
C VAL A 59 2.43 -2.11 8.61
N SER A 60 2.10 -2.68 7.48
CA SER A 60 1.65 -2.01 6.26
C SER A 60 0.21 -2.40 5.95
N THR A 61 -0.52 -1.53 5.27
CA THR A 61 -1.85 -1.84 4.76
C THR A 61 -2.10 -1.18 3.41
N VAL A 62 -3.26 -1.46 2.83
CA VAL A 62 -3.64 -0.99 1.50
C VAL A 62 -4.73 0.09 1.58
N ILE A 63 -4.72 1.04 0.62
CA ILE A 63 -5.68 2.14 0.54
C ILE A 63 -6.33 2.16 -0.84
N GLY A 64 -7.66 2.19 -0.89
CA GLY A 64 -8.44 2.15 -2.13
C GLY A 64 -8.31 0.85 -2.90
N PHE A 65 -7.98 -0.22 -2.24
CA PHE A 65 -7.54 -1.48 -2.82
C PHE A 65 -8.71 -2.44 -3.14
N PRO A 66 -8.64 -3.25 -4.23
CA PRO A 66 -7.54 -3.31 -5.20
C PRO A 66 -7.73 -2.40 -6.42
N HIS A 67 -8.88 -1.73 -6.59
CA HIS A 67 -9.27 -1.08 -7.85
C HIS A 67 -8.86 0.40 -7.96
N GLY A 68 -8.51 1.05 -6.85
CA GLY A 68 -8.17 2.48 -6.82
C GLY A 68 -9.32 3.44 -7.11
N GLY A 69 -10.52 2.93 -7.36
CA GLY A 69 -11.67 3.70 -7.87
C GLY A 69 -12.51 4.38 -6.78
N THR A 70 -12.17 4.27 -5.51
CA THR A 70 -12.84 5.00 -4.43
C THR A 70 -12.51 6.50 -4.51
N SER A 71 -13.39 7.34 -3.95
CA SER A 71 -13.14 8.79 -3.90
C SER A 71 -11.93 9.11 -3.02
N THR A 72 -11.27 10.25 -3.31
CA THR A 72 -10.15 10.74 -2.49
C THR A 72 -10.53 10.87 -1.01
N VAL A 73 -11.72 11.38 -0.70
CA VAL A 73 -12.20 11.49 0.69
C VAL A 73 -12.27 10.13 1.39
N ALA A 74 -12.71 9.07 0.69
CA ALA A 74 -12.73 7.73 1.24
C ALA A 74 -11.32 7.20 1.49
N LYS A 75 -10.38 7.40 0.55
CA LYS A 75 -8.97 7.01 0.72
C LYS A 75 -8.30 7.75 1.88
N VAL A 76 -8.59 9.04 2.04
CA VAL A 76 -8.09 9.84 3.15
C VAL A 76 -8.58 9.30 4.49
N ALA A 77 -9.88 8.99 4.59
CA ALA A 77 -10.46 8.42 5.81
C ALA A 77 -9.90 7.02 6.13
N GLU A 78 -9.70 6.19 5.10
CA GLU A 78 -9.08 4.87 5.23
C GLU A 78 -7.62 4.98 5.70
N ALA A 79 -6.86 5.94 5.16
CA ALA A 79 -5.48 6.21 5.55
C ALA A 79 -5.37 6.71 7.00
N GLU A 80 -6.23 7.64 7.42
CA GLU A 80 -6.27 8.17 8.79
C GLU A 80 -6.53 7.01 9.78
N GLN A 81 -7.58 6.22 9.56
CA GLN A 81 -7.91 5.08 10.42
C GLN A 81 -6.78 4.04 10.45
N ALA A 82 -6.19 3.73 9.30
CA ALA A 82 -5.09 2.77 9.23
C ALA A 82 -3.88 3.22 10.08
N CYS A 83 -3.53 4.50 10.03
CA CYS A 83 -2.44 5.05 10.84
C CYS A 83 -2.79 5.05 12.34
N GLU A 84 -4.03 5.41 12.71
CA GLU A 84 -4.50 5.34 14.10
C GLU A 84 -4.44 3.90 14.65
N ASP A 85 -4.73 2.91 13.80
CA ASP A 85 -4.65 1.48 14.13
C ASP A 85 -3.20 0.94 14.17
N GLY A 86 -2.21 1.75 13.79
CA GLY A 86 -0.79 1.42 13.92
C GLY A 86 -0.07 1.04 12.62
N ALA A 87 -0.66 1.27 11.45
CA ALA A 87 0.07 1.15 10.18
C ALA A 87 1.11 2.26 10.05
N VAL A 88 2.31 1.90 9.61
CA VAL A 88 3.41 2.83 9.35
C VAL A 88 3.80 2.89 7.87
N GLU A 89 3.16 2.08 7.03
CA GLU A 89 3.30 2.08 5.58
C GLU A 89 1.92 1.91 4.93
N LEU A 90 1.62 2.75 3.94
CA LEU A 90 0.33 2.78 3.24
C LEU A 90 0.54 2.50 1.75
N ASP A 91 0.01 1.40 1.25
CA ASP A 91 0.11 0.99 -0.15
C ASP A 91 -1.17 1.41 -0.89
N MET A 92 -1.22 2.65 -1.40
CA MET A 92 -2.41 3.18 -2.07
C MET A 92 -2.45 2.82 -3.55
N VAL A 93 -3.61 2.44 -4.05
CA VAL A 93 -3.84 2.25 -5.49
C VAL A 93 -4.29 3.55 -6.12
N VAL A 94 -3.63 3.95 -7.23
CA VAL A 94 -4.07 5.10 -8.03
C VAL A 94 -5.49 4.89 -8.57
N ASN A 95 -6.20 5.96 -8.88
CA ASN A 95 -7.43 5.82 -9.67
C ASN A 95 -7.06 5.45 -11.10
N ILE A 96 -7.11 4.15 -11.41
CA ILE A 96 -6.66 3.58 -12.69
C ILE A 96 -7.45 4.18 -13.86
N GLY A 97 -8.76 4.36 -13.71
CA GLY A 97 -9.60 4.96 -14.76
C GLY A 97 -9.20 6.40 -15.07
N ARG A 98 -8.85 7.20 -14.07
CA ARG A 98 -8.33 8.56 -14.24
C ARG A 98 -6.96 8.56 -14.90
N ALA A 99 -6.08 7.65 -14.48
CA ALA A 99 -4.75 7.51 -15.08
C ALA A 99 -4.83 7.15 -16.57
N LEU A 100 -5.69 6.20 -16.94
CA LEU A 100 -5.94 5.81 -18.34
C LEU A 100 -6.54 6.95 -19.17
N ALA A 101 -7.36 7.79 -18.56
CA ALA A 101 -7.94 8.98 -19.20
C ALA A 101 -6.95 10.16 -19.31
N GLY A 102 -5.73 10.04 -18.78
CA GLY A 102 -4.74 11.12 -18.77
C GLY A 102 -5.04 12.24 -17.76
N ASP A 103 -5.96 12.01 -16.80
CA ASP A 103 -6.31 12.99 -15.75
C ASP A 103 -5.29 12.93 -14.60
N TYR A 104 -4.04 13.24 -14.94
CA TYR A 104 -2.92 13.19 -14.02
C TYR A 104 -2.99 14.24 -12.91
N GLY A 105 -3.70 15.34 -13.15
CA GLY A 105 -3.95 16.35 -12.11
C GLY A 105 -4.78 15.79 -10.95
N TYR A 106 -5.83 15.03 -11.27
CA TYR A 106 -6.62 14.33 -10.26
C TYR A 106 -5.78 13.27 -9.55
N VAL A 107 -5.02 12.45 -10.29
CA VAL A 107 -4.21 11.37 -9.71
C VAL A 107 -3.16 11.94 -8.75
N GLU A 108 -2.48 13.01 -9.12
CA GLU A 108 -1.48 13.68 -8.27
C GLU A 108 -2.11 14.22 -6.98
N GLU A 109 -3.28 14.85 -7.08
CA GLU A 109 -3.98 15.39 -5.91
C GLU A 109 -4.50 14.26 -4.99
N ASP A 110 -5.02 13.17 -5.56
CA ASP A 110 -5.44 11.97 -4.82
C ASP A 110 -4.29 11.39 -3.98
N ILE A 111 -3.10 11.26 -4.59
CA ILE A 111 -1.89 10.80 -3.90
C ILE A 111 -1.48 11.82 -2.81
N ARG A 112 -1.44 13.12 -3.15
CA ARG A 112 -1.01 14.18 -2.22
C ARG A 112 -1.83 14.21 -0.95
N GLN A 113 -3.14 14.00 -1.04
CA GLN A 113 -4.01 14.00 0.14
C GLN A 113 -3.73 12.79 1.05
N VAL A 114 -3.46 11.62 0.50
CA VAL A 114 -3.06 10.44 1.30
C VAL A 114 -1.67 10.64 1.91
N VAL A 115 -0.71 11.19 1.16
CA VAL A 115 0.62 11.54 1.68
C VAL A 115 0.53 12.56 2.82
N ALA A 116 -0.36 13.54 2.72
CA ALA A 116 -0.56 14.53 3.79
C ALA A 116 -1.07 13.89 5.09
N VAL A 117 -1.89 12.84 5.00
CA VAL A 117 -2.29 12.03 6.17
C VAL A 117 -1.10 11.26 6.72
N ALA A 118 -0.43 10.48 5.88
CA ALA A 118 0.71 9.66 6.29
C ALA A 118 1.79 10.48 7.00
N ALA A 119 2.08 11.68 6.50
CA ALA A 119 3.07 12.59 7.09
C ALA A 119 2.75 13.01 8.53
N LYS A 120 1.46 13.22 8.88
CA LYS A 120 1.06 13.54 10.26
C LYS A 120 1.38 12.41 11.24
N HIS A 121 1.28 11.16 10.75
CA HIS A 121 1.51 9.95 11.53
C HIS A 121 2.93 9.39 11.37
N LYS A 122 3.81 10.05 10.59
CA LYS A 122 5.17 9.59 10.25
C LYS A 122 5.16 8.24 9.52
N ALA A 123 4.08 7.94 8.82
CA ALA A 123 3.97 6.81 7.91
C ALA A 123 4.48 7.18 6.52
N ILE A 124 4.82 6.17 5.71
CA ILE A 124 5.22 6.34 4.31
C ILE A 124 4.12 5.86 3.37
N VAL A 125 4.14 6.36 2.14
CA VAL A 125 3.20 5.97 1.09
C VAL A 125 3.93 5.27 -0.05
N LYS A 126 3.40 4.11 -0.47
CA LYS A 126 3.81 3.41 -1.68
C LYS A 126 2.64 3.42 -2.66
N VAL A 127 2.85 3.95 -3.87
CA VAL A 127 1.79 4.16 -4.86
C VAL A 127 1.73 3.01 -5.85
N ILE A 128 0.65 2.24 -5.84
CA ILE A 128 0.43 1.10 -6.74
C ILE A 128 -0.19 1.62 -8.04
N PHE A 129 0.48 1.36 -9.17
CA PHE A 129 0.05 1.79 -10.50
C PHE A 129 -0.84 0.78 -11.21
N GLU A 130 -0.77 -0.50 -10.85
CA GLU A 130 -1.34 -1.64 -11.57
C GLU A 130 -0.86 -1.66 -13.02
N THR A 131 0.43 -1.75 -13.21
CA THR A 131 1.11 -1.57 -14.50
C THR A 131 0.63 -2.53 -15.61
N GLY A 132 0.06 -3.67 -15.24
CA GLY A 132 -0.55 -4.61 -16.19
C GLY A 132 -1.77 -4.06 -16.93
N LEU A 133 -2.39 -2.99 -16.41
CA LEU A 133 -3.53 -2.31 -17.04
C LEU A 133 -3.14 -1.05 -17.81
N LEU A 134 -1.89 -0.59 -17.68
CA LEU A 134 -1.38 0.59 -18.39
C LEU A 134 -0.85 0.18 -19.77
N GLU A 135 -1.41 0.81 -20.81
CA GLU A 135 -1.13 0.44 -22.20
C GLU A 135 0.21 0.97 -22.70
N ASN A 136 0.63 2.13 -22.18
CA ASN A 136 1.78 2.88 -22.69
C ASN A 136 2.83 3.12 -21.61
N GLU A 137 4.09 3.14 -22.01
CA GLU A 137 5.20 3.49 -21.13
C GLU A 137 5.12 4.94 -20.64
N SER A 138 4.64 5.86 -21.47
CA SER A 138 4.41 7.25 -21.10
C SER A 138 3.47 7.40 -19.89
N GLN A 139 2.43 6.57 -19.77
CA GLN A 139 1.53 6.58 -18.61
C GLN A 139 2.28 6.23 -17.33
N LYS A 140 3.20 5.26 -17.38
CA LYS A 140 4.02 4.88 -16.21
C LYS A 140 4.96 6.00 -15.80
N ILE A 141 5.57 6.67 -16.77
CA ILE A 141 6.46 7.82 -16.55
C ILE A 141 5.68 8.97 -15.89
N GLU A 142 4.49 9.30 -16.40
CA GLU A 142 3.64 10.34 -15.82
C GLU A 142 3.22 10.01 -14.39
N LEU A 143 2.85 8.75 -14.10
CA LEU A 143 2.49 8.31 -12.75
C LEU A 143 3.68 8.38 -11.79
N CYS A 144 4.90 8.07 -12.24
CA CYS A 144 6.11 8.31 -11.45
C CYS A 144 6.27 9.80 -11.12
N GLY A 145 6.07 10.68 -12.12
CA GLY A 145 6.10 12.12 -11.93
C GLY A 145 5.04 12.62 -10.93
N CYS A 146 3.79 12.14 -11.05
CA CYS A 146 2.71 12.47 -10.10
C CYS A 146 3.09 12.03 -8.67
N SER A 147 3.57 10.79 -8.50
CA SER A 147 3.95 10.26 -7.19
C SER A 147 5.08 11.07 -6.56
N GLN A 148 6.09 11.43 -7.34
CA GLN A 148 7.20 12.25 -6.87
C GLN A 148 6.76 13.66 -6.46
N ARG A 149 5.94 14.35 -7.30
CA ARG A 149 5.44 15.69 -6.99
C ARG A 149 4.46 15.71 -5.81
N ALA A 150 3.75 14.60 -5.61
CA ALA A 150 2.85 14.41 -4.47
C ALA A 150 3.60 14.09 -3.17
N GLY A 151 4.88 13.67 -3.24
CA GLY A 151 5.73 13.38 -2.08
C GLY A 151 5.66 11.94 -1.59
N ALA A 152 5.20 11.00 -2.41
CA ALA A 152 5.23 9.58 -2.06
C ALA A 152 6.68 9.03 -2.07
N GLU A 153 6.99 8.14 -1.13
CA GLU A 153 8.34 7.58 -0.96
C GLU A 153 8.64 6.46 -1.95
N TYR A 154 7.62 5.69 -2.35
CA TYR A 154 7.79 4.54 -3.24
C TYR A 154 6.69 4.46 -4.29
N VAL A 155 7.00 3.76 -5.38
CA VAL A 155 6.04 3.30 -6.37
C VAL A 155 6.05 1.76 -6.42
N LYS A 156 4.88 1.16 -6.65
CA LYS A 156 4.69 -0.30 -6.79
C LYS A 156 4.04 -0.63 -8.12
N THR A 157 4.35 -1.78 -8.66
CA THR A 157 3.83 -2.19 -9.96
C THR A 157 2.40 -2.71 -9.91
N SER A 158 2.03 -3.49 -8.86
CA SER A 158 0.85 -4.35 -8.94
C SER A 158 0.17 -4.56 -7.60
N THR A 159 -1.15 -4.75 -7.64
CA THR A 159 -1.95 -5.19 -6.47
C THR A 159 -1.85 -6.70 -6.24
N GLY A 160 -1.54 -7.48 -7.26
CA GLY A 160 -1.69 -8.94 -7.25
C GLY A 160 -3.13 -9.42 -7.52
N PHE A 161 -4.09 -8.50 -7.64
CA PHE A 161 -5.51 -8.76 -7.91
C PHE A 161 -5.97 -8.19 -9.26
N GLY A 162 -5.04 -7.63 -10.05
CA GLY A 162 -5.32 -7.14 -11.39
C GLY A 162 -5.72 -8.29 -12.31
N PHE A 163 -6.67 -8.03 -13.21
CA PHE A 163 -7.03 -8.98 -14.24
C PHE A 163 -5.88 -9.03 -15.26
N ILE A 164 -5.25 -10.18 -15.40
CA ILE A 164 -4.39 -10.45 -16.55
C ILE A 164 -5.35 -10.53 -17.76
N LYS A 165 -5.22 -9.59 -18.69
CA LYS A 165 -5.85 -9.76 -20.00
C LYS A 165 -5.27 -11.06 -20.58
N GLY A 166 -6.08 -12.11 -20.56
CA GLY A 166 -5.77 -13.37 -21.22
C GLY A 166 -5.72 -13.20 -22.72
#